data_c8d20c797e887a0031439b065320b8f4
#
_entry.id   c8d20c797e887a0031439b065320b8f4
#
_cell.length_a   1.000
_cell.length_b   1.000
_cell.length_c   1.000
_cell.angle_alpha   90.00
_cell.angle_beta   90.00
_cell.angle_gamma   90.00
#
_symmetry.space_group_name_H-M   'P 1'
#
loop_
_entity.id
_entity.type
_entity.pdbx_description
1 polymer ?
#
loop_
_entity_poly.entity_id
_entity_poly.type
_entity_poly.pdbx_seq_one_letter_code
_entity_poly.pdbx_strand_id
1 'polypeptide(L)'
;MQWTNPGHQFDAIGNDLRNFQNIYIYGASDIGKYILKCVTFLKVEISFIDKDLEKQQKGVEGYQVYSPEEFKEKCAEHDDGFIVVFTVNRSNYLNLAKEFIRDGYRENVDFFFYDVFEKFYLNILSVYKFNKIFVEQLSLMVTTYCTLKCKDCIISMPYQKEKRHVPLSELKKDVELFFSKVDFVRYFGPGGGEIFLYPDLDQFLEYVLSRFSKQIGEVLLISNATVLPNEKVLRIIKKYNLTIRISNYDNVKGWLEKRNKFVSLCEENGIVFREQKEEYWLDMGWNSEKKNVKLAYQLFEQCEMPCREFSNGIEYYCLHGHFAEMAKGIHEDQGLDFTKEETDKRIILEYNMGYLKKGFLNSCIRCNGYFGVNNKRIPVAEQL
;
A
#
# COMPACT_ATOMS: atom_id res chain seq x y z
N MET A 1 -5.96 14.59 9.72
CA MET A 1 -6.87 15.74 9.50
C MET A 1 -8.23 15.51 10.16
N GLN A 2 -8.90 16.56 10.64
CA GLN A 2 -10.23 16.43 11.25
C GLN A 2 -11.34 16.44 10.18
N TRP A 3 -12.28 15.53 10.28
CA TRP A 3 -13.43 15.44 9.39
C TRP A 3 -14.45 16.50 9.72
N THR A 4 -14.58 17.51 8.88
CA THR A 4 -15.53 18.65 9.09
C THR A 4 -16.76 18.55 8.20
N ASN A 5 -16.62 17.94 7.01
CA ASN A 5 -17.71 17.76 6.04
C ASN A 5 -17.56 16.39 5.34
N PRO A 6 -17.94 15.27 6.00
CA PRO A 6 -17.75 13.93 5.45
C PRO A 6 -18.37 13.74 4.06
N GLY A 7 -17.63 13.17 3.14
CA GLY A 7 -18.01 12.95 1.74
C GLY A 7 -17.74 14.13 0.80
N HIS A 8 -17.27 15.29 1.32
CA HIS A 8 -17.12 16.53 0.56
C HIS A 8 -15.77 17.24 0.74
N GLN A 9 -14.79 16.58 1.42
CA GLN A 9 -13.49 17.21 1.71
C GLN A 9 -12.67 17.51 0.44
N PHE A 10 -12.90 16.77 -0.63
CA PHE A 10 -12.17 16.91 -1.89
C PHE A 10 -13.00 17.47 -3.03
N ASP A 11 -14.23 17.98 -2.80
CA ASP A 11 -15.12 18.46 -3.86
C ASP A 11 -14.47 19.54 -4.73
N ALA A 12 -13.80 20.51 -4.14
CA ALA A 12 -13.14 21.59 -4.88
C ALA A 12 -12.05 21.04 -5.81
N ILE A 13 -11.19 20.15 -5.32
CA ILE A 13 -10.10 19.54 -6.10
C ILE A 13 -10.69 18.58 -7.14
N GLY A 14 -11.55 17.66 -6.70
CA GLY A 14 -12.09 16.60 -7.56
C GLY A 14 -12.91 17.15 -8.74
N ASN A 15 -13.63 18.26 -8.54
CA ASN A 15 -14.39 18.91 -9.61
C ASN A 15 -13.49 19.68 -10.59
N ASP A 16 -12.36 20.25 -10.12
CA ASP A 16 -11.40 20.97 -10.99
C ASP A 16 -10.52 20.03 -11.84
N LEU A 17 -10.34 18.75 -11.43
CA LEU A 17 -9.61 17.78 -12.22
C LEU A 17 -10.26 17.58 -13.60
N ARG A 18 -9.42 17.48 -14.66
CA ARG A 18 -9.89 17.26 -16.02
C ARG A 18 -10.52 15.88 -16.20
N ASN A 19 -11.56 15.77 -17.01
CA ASN A 19 -11.98 14.49 -17.59
C ASN A 19 -10.98 14.07 -18.67
N PHE A 20 -10.63 12.79 -18.71
CA PHE A 20 -9.67 12.28 -19.69
C PHE A 20 -9.95 10.81 -20.02
N GLN A 21 -9.48 10.39 -21.18
CA GLN A 21 -9.47 9.00 -21.63
C GLN A 21 -8.05 8.47 -21.81
N ASN A 22 -7.04 9.33 -21.75
CA ASN A 22 -5.65 8.99 -21.99
C ASN A 22 -4.75 9.39 -20.84
N ILE A 23 -3.86 8.48 -20.42
CA ILE A 23 -2.76 8.75 -19.49
C ILE A 23 -1.45 8.59 -20.23
N TYR A 24 -0.66 9.65 -20.27
CA TYR A 24 0.71 9.60 -20.76
C TYR A 24 1.69 9.56 -19.59
N ILE A 25 2.51 8.50 -19.52
CA ILE A 25 3.57 8.35 -18.51
C ILE A 25 4.87 8.84 -19.14
N TYR A 26 5.34 10.02 -18.73
CA TYR A 26 6.54 10.64 -19.28
C TYR A 26 7.79 10.13 -18.56
N GLY A 27 8.49 9.18 -19.19
CA GLY A 27 9.63 8.41 -18.71
C GLY A 27 9.29 6.92 -18.55
N ALA A 28 9.77 6.09 -19.48
CA ALA A 28 9.54 4.64 -19.47
C ALA A 28 10.65 3.91 -18.66
N SER A 29 10.90 4.38 -17.44
CA SER A 29 11.83 3.81 -16.45
C SER A 29 11.09 2.87 -15.48
N ASP A 30 11.79 2.37 -14.47
CA ASP A 30 11.17 1.56 -13.41
C ASP A 30 10.10 2.35 -12.63
N ILE A 31 10.29 3.67 -12.44
CA ILE A 31 9.25 4.54 -11.87
C ILE A 31 8.05 4.62 -12.81
N GLY A 32 8.28 4.73 -14.12
CA GLY A 32 7.19 4.72 -15.11
C GLY A 32 6.40 3.41 -15.09
N LYS A 33 7.07 2.27 -15.06
CA LYS A 33 6.42 0.94 -14.92
C LYS A 33 5.68 0.81 -13.58
N TYR A 34 6.21 1.44 -12.55
CA TYR A 34 5.54 1.52 -11.25
C TYR A 34 4.21 2.26 -11.34
N ILE A 35 4.20 3.47 -11.92
CA ILE A 35 2.97 4.27 -12.11
C ILE A 35 1.99 3.54 -13.02
N LEU A 36 2.47 2.88 -14.10
CA LEU A 36 1.63 2.05 -14.95
C LEU A 36 0.79 1.07 -14.13
N LYS A 37 1.42 0.30 -13.24
CA LYS A 37 0.72 -0.66 -12.37
C LYS A 37 -0.31 0.00 -11.45
N CYS A 38 -0.08 1.25 -11.05
CA CYS A 38 -1.01 1.99 -10.21
C CYS A 38 -2.27 2.47 -10.95
N VAL A 39 -2.21 2.64 -12.28
CA VAL A 39 -3.30 3.27 -13.06
C VAL A 39 -4.09 2.31 -13.96
N THR A 40 -3.60 1.08 -14.20
CA THR A 40 -4.25 0.10 -15.10
C THR A 40 -5.69 -0.21 -14.71
N PHE A 41 -6.04 -0.17 -13.41
CA PHE A 41 -7.39 -0.43 -12.92
C PHE A 41 -8.41 0.63 -13.38
N LEU A 42 -7.98 1.82 -13.80
CA LEU A 42 -8.84 2.89 -14.30
C LEU A 42 -9.47 2.50 -15.65
N LYS A 43 -8.82 1.61 -16.42
CA LYS A 43 -9.28 1.14 -17.75
C LYS A 43 -9.39 2.25 -18.79
N VAL A 44 -8.42 3.15 -18.81
CA VAL A 44 -8.20 4.19 -19.80
C VAL A 44 -7.05 3.79 -20.73
N GLU A 45 -6.88 4.49 -21.84
CA GLU A 45 -5.72 4.31 -22.70
C GLU A 45 -4.45 4.83 -21.99
N ILE A 46 -3.38 4.02 -22.02
CA ILE A 46 -2.11 4.36 -21.38
C ILE A 46 -1.00 4.22 -22.41
N SER A 47 -0.14 5.23 -22.47
CA SER A 47 1.05 5.22 -23.31
C SER A 47 2.23 5.83 -22.57
N PHE A 48 3.44 5.48 -22.98
CA PHE A 48 4.65 6.11 -22.48
C PHE A 48 5.15 7.19 -23.43
N ILE A 49 5.94 8.09 -22.87
CA ILE A 49 6.75 9.06 -23.61
C ILE A 49 8.19 8.87 -23.17
N ASP A 50 9.10 8.58 -24.08
CA ASP A 50 10.52 8.42 -23.78
C ASP A 50 11.37 8.80 -25.01
N LYS A 51 12.57 9.35 -24.80
CA LYS A 51 13.53 9.69 -25.86
C LYS A 51 14.28 8.48 -26.40
N ASP A 52 14.22 7.35 -25.72
CA ASP A 52 14.93 6.13 -26.08
C ASP A 52 14.28 5.47 -27.31
N LEU A 53 15.03 5.44 -28.43
CA LEU A 53 14.56 4.89 -29.70
C LEU A 53 14.25 3.39 -29.63
N GLU A 54 14.97 2.63 -28.80
CA GLU A 54 14.73 1.20 -28.65
C GLU A 54 13.38 0.95 -27.98
N LYS A 55 13.06 1.74 -26.94
CA LYS A 55 11.76 1.68 -26.26
C LYS A 55 10.63 2.11 -27.19
N GLN A 56 10.82 3.14 -28.01
CA GLN A 56 9.83 3.58 -28.99
C GLN A 56 9.49 2.49 -30.00
N GLN A 57 10.51 1.73 -30.46
CA GLN A 57 10.33 0.63 -31.41
C GLN A 57 9.71 -0.63 -30.79
N LYS A 58 10.11 -1.00 -29.56
CA LYS A 58 9.71 -2.26 -28.91
C LYS A 58 8.49 -2.12 -28.00
N GLY A 59 8.15 -0.90 -27.60
CA GLY A 59 7.22 -0.67 -26.50
C GLY A 59 7.81 -0.99 -25.12
N VAL A 60 7.05 -0.73 -24.08
CA VAL A 60 7.40 -1.06 -22.69
C VAL A 60 6.20 -1.72 -22.01
N GLU A 61 6.39 -2.91 -21.43
CA GLU A 61 5.32 -3.71 -20.80
C GLU A 61 4.09 -3.96 -21.70
N GLY A 62 4.30 -3.98 -23.02
CA GLY A 62 3.24 -4.13 -24.03
C GLY A 62 2.50 -2.83 -24.39
N TYR A 63 2.93 -1.70 -23.83
CA TYR A 63 2.36 -0.39 -24.10
C TYR A 63 3.19 0.38 -25.13
N GLN A 64 2.50 1.21 -25.93
CA GLN A 64 3.15 2.09 -26.91
C GLN A 64 4.01 3.13 -26.21
N VAL A 65 5.17 3.45 -26.81
CA VAL A 65 6.08 4.52 -26.40
C VAL A 65 6.19 5.54 -27.53
N TYR A 66 5.86 6.79 -27.27
CA TYR A 66 5.99 7.90 -28.20
C TYR A 66 7.28 8.69 -27.94
N SER A 67 7.83 9.30 -28.97
CA SER A 67 8.82 10.36 -28.79
C SER A 67 8.16 11.61 -28.19
N PRO A 68 8.92 12.53 -27.56
CA PRO A 68 8.39 13.82 -27.12
C PRO A 68 7.76 14.65 -28.25
N GLU A 69 8.28 14.53 -29.46
CA GLU A 69 7.80 15.20 -30.69
C GLU A 69 6.44 14.63 -31.10
N GLU A 70 6.33 13.32 -31.29
CA GLU A 70 5.06 12.63 -31.59
C GLU A 70 3.97 12.90 -30.55
N PHE A 71 4.35 12.97 -29.27
CA PHE A 71 3.42 13.33 -28.21
C PHE A 71 2.85 14.73 -28.39
N LYS A 72 3.66 15.74 -28.78
CA LYS A 72 3.19 17.11 -29.03
C LYS A 72 2.19 17.18 -30.19
N GLU A 73 2.41 16.39 -31.22
CA GLU A 73 1.48 16.29 -32.38
C GLU A 73 0.14 15.67 -31.91
N LYS A 74 0.20 14.57 -31.13
CA LYS A 74 -0.99 13.91 -30.61
C LYS A 74 -1.79 14.80 -29.63
N CYS A 75 -1.12 15.58 -28.78
CA CYS A 75 -1.82 16.52 -27.89
C CYS A 75 -2.67 17.55 -28.64
N ALA A 76 -2.23 17.93 -29.85
CA ALA A 76 -2.99 18.85 -30.67
C ALA A 76 -4.23 18.21 -31.32
N GLU A 77 -4.28 16.90 -31.44
CA GLU A 77 -5.36 16.13 -32.09
C GLU A 77 -6.41 15.58 -31.10
N HIS A 78 -6.09 15.50 -29.80
CA HIS A 78 -6.97 14.88 -28.80
C HIS A 78 -7.98 15.85 -28.18
N ASP A 79 -9.21 15.79 -28.67
CA ASP A 79 -10.38 16.47 -28.07
C ASP A 79 -10.86 15.80 -26.76
N ASP A 80 -10.53 14.51 -26.55
CA ASP A 80 -11.06 13.67 -25.45
C ASP A 80 -10.37 13.91 -24.09
N GLY A 81 -9.39 14.79 -24.07
CA GLY A 81 -8.62 15.09 -22.85
C GLY A 81 -7.60 14.01 -22.49
N PHE A 82 -6.52 14.45 -21.88
CA PHE A 82 -5.45 13.59 -21.37
C PHE A 82 -4.86 14.15 -20.07
N ILE A 83 -4.15 13.30 -19.34
CA ILE A 83 -3.23 13.74 -18.30
C ILE A 83 -1.83 13.18 -18.53
N VAL A 84 -0.82 13.90 -18.03
CA VAL A 84 0.58 13.48 -18.09
C VAL A 84 1.13 13.26 -16.68
N VAL A 85 1.74 12.09 -16.44
CA VAL A 85 2.44 11.79 -15.20
C VAL A 85 3.93 11.73 -15.47
N PHE A 86 4.67 12.72 -14.97
CA PHE A 86 6.12 12.80 -15.12
C PHE A 86 6.83 11.88 -14.14
N THR A 87 7.57 10.90 -14.65
CA THR A 87 8.37 9.92 -13.91
C THR A 87 9.87 10.12 -14.11
N VAL A 88 10.25 11.34 -14.43
CA VAL A 88 11.62 11.81 -14.57
C VAL A 88 12.17 12.34 -13.24
N ASN A 89 13.47 12.58 -13.15
CA ASN A 89 14.04 13.23 -11.97
C ASN A 89 13.50 14.66 -11.76
N ARG A 90 13.60 15.16 -10.53
CA ARG A 90 13.01 16.46 -10.14
C ARG A 90 13.51 17.65 -10.98
N SER A 91 14.78 17.65 -11.36
CA SER A 91 15.35 18.74 -12.19
C SER A 91 14.74 18.78 -13.59
N ASN A 92 14.64 17.61 -14.22
CA ASN A 92 14.02 17.49 -15.54
C ASN A 92 12.52 17.84 -15.47
N TYR A 93 11.82 17.39 -14.41
CA TYR A 93 10.44 17.77 -14.19
C TYR A 93 10.22 19.27 -14.17
N LEU A 94 11.03 20.01 -13.39
CA LEU A 94 10.90 21.47 -13.28
C LEU A 94 11.05 22.20 -14.62
N ASN A 95 11.88 21.68 -15.53
CA ASN A 95 12.06 22.26 -16.85
C ASN A 95 10.84 21.94 -17.75
N LEU A 96 10.41 20.69 -17.77
CA LEU A 96 9.24 20.26 -18.55
C LEU A 96 7.95 20.94 -18.05
N ALA A 97 7.78 21.10 -16.75
CA ALA A 97 6.63 21.79 -16.16
C ALA A 97 6.54 23.26 -16.65
N LYS A 98 7.67 23.98 -16.75
CA LYS A 98 7.69 25.34 -17.32
C LYS A 98 7.25 25.38 -18.78
N GLU A 99 7.66 24.37 -19.59
CA GLU A 99 7.23 24.25 -20.97
C GLU A 99 5.74 24.00 -21.05
N PHE A 100 5.20 23.04 -20.28
CA PHE A 100 3.77 22.71 -20.23
C PHE A 100 2.91 23.90 -19.79
N ILE A 101 3.34 24.65 -18.77
CA ILE A 101 2.63 25.86 -18.32
C ILE A 101 2.61 26.93 -19.42
N ARG A 102 3.74 27.13 -20.13
CA ARG A 102 3.80 28.06 -21.25
C ARG A 102 2.88 27.65 -22.39
N ASP A 103 2.72 26.35 -22.61
CA ASP A 103 1.85 25.78 -23.64
C ASP A 103 0.37 25.73 -23.18
N GLY A 104 0.03 26.28 -21.99
CA GLY A 104 -1.33 26.48 -21.50
C GLY A 104 -1.86 25.36 -20.57
N TYR A 105 -1.06 24.36 -20.24
CA TYR A 105 -1.45 23.29 -19.31
C TYR A 105 -1.28 23.69 -17.85
N ARG A 106 -2.15 23.16 -16.98
CA ARG A 106 -2.17 23.44 -15.54
C ARG A 106 -1.52 22.31 -14.77
N GLU A 107 -0.53 22.65 -13.93
CA GLU A 107 0.07 21.71 -12.99
C GLU A 107 -0.99 21.23 -11.98
N ASN A 108 -0.95 19.93 -11.65
CA ASN A 108 -1.90 19.25 -10.77
C ASN A 108 -3.36 19.16 -11.28
N VAL A 109 -3.56 19.42 -12.58
CA VAL A 109 -4.84 19.23 -13.29
C VAL A 109 -4.62 18.45 -14.57
N ASP A 110 -3.72 18.93 -15.42
CA ASP A 110 -3.42 18.34 -16.74
C ASP A 110 -2.11 17.51 -16.68
N PHE A 111 -1.20 17.86 -15.78
CA PHE A 111 0.04 17.12 -15.58
C PHE A 111 0.47 17.09 -14.11
N PHE A 112 1.19 16.05 -13.74
CA PHE A 112 1.56 15.74 -12.37
C PHE A 112 2.99 15.24 -12.28
N PHE A 113 3.68 15.55 -11.17
CA PHE A 113 4.86 14.81 -10.77
C PHE A 113 4.45 13.49 -10.10
N TYR A 114 5.11 12.39 -10.43
CA TYR A 114 4.68 11.04 -10.06
C TYR A 114 4.42 10.83 -8.56
N ASP A 115 5.29 11.39 -7.71
CA ASP A 115 5.21 11.23 -6.25
C ASP A 115 3.95 11.90 -5.67
N VAL A 116 3.64 13.10 -6.13
CA VAL A 116 2.43 13.84 -5.75
C VAL A 116 1.18 13.18 -6.38
N PHE A 117 1.30 12.72 -7.62
CA PHE A 117 0.21 12.03 -8.31
C PHE A 117 -0.22 10.78 -7.54
N GLU A 118 0.71 9.89 -7.26
CA GLU A 118 0.42 8.61 -6.62
C GLU A 118 -0.11 8.79 -5.20
N LYS A 119 0.54 9.62 -4.38
CA LYS A 119 0.19 9.79 -2.97
C LYS A 119 -1.09 10.57 -2.75
N PHE A 120 -1.45 11.45 -3.68
CA PHE A 120 -2.56 12.37 -3.47
C PHE A 120 -3.58 12.36 -4.61
N TYR A 121 -3.20 12.74 -5.84
CA TYR A 121 -4.16 12.98 -6.90
C TYR A 121 -4.81 11.71 -7.46
N LEU A 122 -4.09 10.59 -7.53
CA LEU A 122 -4.63 9.32 -8.01
C LEU A 122 -5.86 8.88 -7.19
N ASN A 123 -5.79 9.03 -5.87
CA ASN A 123 -6.90 8.68 -4.98
C ASN A 123 -8.16 9.51 -5.27
N ILE A 124 -8.00 10.84 -5.38
CA ILE A 124 -9.11 11.76 -5.64
C ILE A 124 -9.68 11.53 -7.04
N LEU A 125 -8.80 11.46 -8.03
CA LEU A 125 -9.14 11.26 -9.43
C LEU A 125 -9.90 9.95 -9.65
N SER A 126 -9.47 8.86 -9.02
CA SER A 126 -10.12 7.55 -9.12
C SER A 126 -11.58 7.62 -8.68
N VAL A 127 -11.88 8.33 -7.61
CA VAL A 127 -13.25 8.47 -7.10
C VAL A 127 -14.06 9.46 -7.92
N TYR A 128 -13.54 10.66 -8.16
CA TYR A 128 -14.31 11.75 -8.77
C TYR A 128 -14.53 11.58 -10.28
N LYS A 129 -13.61 10.92 -10.99
CA LYS A 129 -13.70 10.73 -12.44
C LYS A 129 -14.13 9.33 -12.86
N PHE A 130 -13.83 8.32 -12.07
CA PHE A 130 -14.07 6.92 -12.43
C PHE A 130 -14.97 6.18 -11.46
N ASN A 131 -15.37 6.81 -10.36
CA ASN A 131 -16.12 6.17 -9.27
C ASN A 131 -15.43 4.86 -8.79
N LYS A 132 -14.09 4.90 -8.62
CA LYS A 132 -13.26 3.77 -8.19
C LYS A 132 -12.45 4.11 -6.97
N ILE A 133 -12.26 3.13 -6.08
CA ILE A 133 -11.40 3.25 -4.90
C ILE A 133 -10.07 2.56 -5.16
N PHE A 134 -9.00 3.29 -4.90
CA PHE A 134 -7.63 2.82 -4.81
C PHE A 134 -7.20 2.80 -3.34
N VAL A 135 -6.55 1.71 -2.90
CA VAL A 135 -5.90 1.59 -1.59
C VAL A 135 -4.45 1.20 -1.80
N GLU A 136 -3.53 1.90 -1.16
CA GLU A 136 -2.09 1.64 -1.35
C GLU A 136 -1.68 0.28 -0.79
N GLN A 137 -1.99 0.00 0.46
CA GLN A 137 -1.62 -1.25 1.11
C GLN A 137 -2.66 -1.72 2.10
N LEU A 138 -3.07 -2.97 1.96
CA LEU A 138 -3.98 -3.65 2.88
C LEU A 138 -3.33 -4.90 3.46
N SER A 139 -3.42 -5.05 4.76
CA SER A 139 -3.11 -6.27 5.49
C SER A 139 -4.39 -6.87 6.09
N LEU A 140 -4.50 -8.20 6.05
CA LEU A 140 -5.46 -8.94 6.85
C LEU A 140 -4.72 -9.86 7.80
N MET A 141 -4.91 -9.69 9.11
CA MET A 141 -4.29 -10.56 10.10
C MET A 141 -4.88 -11.97 9.99
N VAL A 142 -4.02 -12.93 9.66
CA VAL A 142 -4.42 -14.35 9.60
C VAL A 142 -4.06 -15.11 10.89
N THR A 143 -3.02 -14.66 11.59
CA THR A 143 -2.55 -15.32 12.82
C THR A 143 -1.81 -14.38 13.78
N THR A 144 -1.99 -14.57 15.08
CA THR A 144 -1.16 -13.93 16.11
C THR A 144 0.00 -14.79 16.59
N TYR A 145 0.18 -15.99 16.03
CA TYR A 145 1.33 -16.83 16.35
C TYR A 145 2.57 -16.36 15.58
N CYS A 146 3.69 -16.30 16.28
CA CYS A 146 5.01 -16.01 15.70
C CYS A 146 6.07 -16.85 16.43
N THR A 147 7.09 -17.27 15.70
CA THR A 147 8.23 -18.00 16.23
C THR A 147 9.27 -17.12 16.92
N LEU A 148 9.22 -15.81 16.65
CA LEU A 148 10.08 -14.81 17.26
C LEU A 148 9.31 -14.00 18.30
N LYS A 149 10.06 -13.45 19.29
CA LYS A 149 9.53 -12.59 20.35
C LYS A 149 10.19 -11.22 20.31
N CYS A 150 10.13 -10.59 19.12
CA CYS A 150 10.77 -9.28 18.92
C CYS A 150 10.15 -8.23 19.84
N LYS A 151 10.95 -7.64 20.71
CA LYS A 151 10.55 -6.68 21.74
C LYS A 151 9.77 -5.49 21.18
N ASP A 152 10.22 -4.94 20.06
CA ASP A 152 9.64 -3.76 19.43
C ASP A 152 8.93 -4.09 18.11
N CYS A 153 8.28 -5.24 18.06
CA CYS A 153 7.48 -5.66 16.89
C CYS A 153 6.39 -4.63 16.59
N ILE A 154 6.37 -4.11 15.36
CA ILE A 154 5.41 -3.08 14.94
C ILE A 154 3.94 -3.49 15.13
N ILE A 155 3.64 -4.78 15.04
CA ILE A 155 2.31 -5.36 15.26
C ILE A 155 2.19 -6.03 16.62
N SER A 156 3.15 -5.83 17.52
CA SER A 156 3.09 -6.21 18.94
C SER A 156 2.83 -7.68 19.22
N MET A 157 3.28 -8.57 18.36
CA MET A 157 2.98 -10.00 18.48
C MET A 157 3.35 -10.63 19.83
N PRO A 158 4.50 -10.31 20.48
CA PRO A 158 4.79 -10.87 21.80
C PRO A 158 3.81 -10.46 22.90
N TYR A 159 3.16 -9.31 22.71
CA TYR A 159 2.29 -8.69 23.72
C TYR A 159 0.80 -8.97 23.49
N GLN A 160 0.45 -9.70 22.42
CA GLN A 160 -0.93 -10.10 22.18
C GLN A 160 -1.43 -11.00 23.30
N LYS A 161 -2.55 -10.60 23.93
CA LYS A 161 -3.13 -11.32 25.07
C LYS A 161 -3.66 -12.69 24.67
N GLU A 162 -4.23 -12.77 23.48
CA GLU A 162 -4.74 -14.01 22.91
C GLU A 162 -3.96 -14.43 21.68
N LYS A 163 -3.51 -15.68 21.67
CA LYS A 163 -2.90 -16.28 20.48
C LYS A 163 -3.96 -17.06 19.74
N ARG A 164 -4.21 -16.66 18.48
CA ARG A 164 -5.24 -17.31 17.66
C ARG A 164 -4.85 -17.34 16.18
N HIS A 165 -5.41 -18.28 15.48
CA HIS A 165 -5.59 -18.23 14.04
C HIS A 165 -6.98 -17.65 13.76
N VAL A 166 -7.08 -16.71 12.85
CA VAL A 166 -8.39 -16.17 12.43
C VAL A 166 -9.10 -17.25 11.61
N PRO A 167 -10.35 -17.59 11.91
CA PRO A 167 -11.09 -18.57 11.12
C PRO A 167 -11.15 -18.19 9.63
N LEU A 168 -10.92 -19.14 8.75
CA LEU A 168 -10.98 -18.93 7.30
C LEU A 168 -12.30 -18.33 6.82
N SER A 169 -13.40 -18.70 7.46
CA SER A 169 -14.73 -18.16 7.16
C SER A 169 -14.87 -16.67 7.48
N GLU A 170 -14.20 -16.17 8.52
CA GLU A 170 -14.15 -14.74 8.87
C GLU A 170 -13.31 -13.97 7.84
N LEU A 171 -12.11 -14.48 7.52
CA LEU A 171 -11.25 -13.88 6.50
C LEU A 171 -11.94 -13.79 5.12
N LYS A 172 -12.69 -14.83 4.72
CA LYS A 172 -13.43 -14.80 3.47
C LYS A 172 -14.52 -13.72 3.46
N LYS A 173 -15.26 -13.57 4.55
CA LYS A 173 -16.27 -12.50 4.69
C LYS A 173 -15.64 -11.12 4.61
N ASP A 174 -14.53 -10.92 5.31
CA ASP A 174 -13.82 -9.64 5.31
C ASP A 174 -13.30 -9.30 3.90
N VAL A 175 -12.69 -10.25 3.20
CA VAL A 175 -12.20 -10.05 1.83
C VAL A 175 -13.34 -9.73 0.85
N GLU A 176 -14.47 -10.44 0.93
CA GLU A 176 -15.64 -10.17 0.08
C GLU A 176 -16.21 -8.78 0.34
N LEU A 177 -16.40 -8.41 1.60
CA LEU A 177 -16.89 -7.10 1.97
C LEU A 177 -15.96 -5.98 1.52
N PHE A 178 -14.66 -6.13 1.76
CA PHE A 178 -13.67 -5.15 1.36
C PHE A 178 -13.66 -4.93 -0.17
N PHE A 179 -13.49 -5.99 -0.95
CA PHE A 179 -13.45 -5.88 -2.42
C PHE A 179 -14.80 -5.58 -3.08
N SER A 180 -15.91 -5.66 -2.34
CA SER A 180 -17.20 -5.16 -2.83
C SER A 180 -17.23 -3.62 -2.92
N LYS A 181 -16.42 -2.90 -2.13
CA LYS A 181 -16.36 -1.44 -2.06
C LYS A 181 -15.05 -0.85 -2.61
N VAL A 182 -13.95 -1.62 -2.60
CA VAL A 182 -12.62 -1.21 -3.07
C VAL A 182 -12.32 -1.82 -4.42
N ASP A 183 -11.99 -1.01 -5.41
CA ASP A 183 -11.77 -1.44 -6.78
C ASP A 183 -10.35 -1.94 -7.03
N PHE A 184 -9.36 -1.42 -6.30
CA PHE A 184 -7.97 -1.84 -6.45
C PHE A 184 -7.14 -1.60 -5.19
N VAL A 185 -6.36 -2.63 -4.83
CA VAL A 185 -5.34 -2.56 -3.79
C VAL A 185 -3.99 -2.79 -4.44
N ARG A 186 -3.07 -1.86 -4.26
CA ARG A 186 -1.74 -2.01 -4.81
C ARG A 186 -0.96 -3.16 -4.17
N TYR A 187 -0.90 -3.16 -2.84
CA TYR A 187 -0.23 -4.20 -2.05
C TYR A 187 -1.22 -4.88 -1.11
N PHE A 188 -1.47 -6.13 -1.35
CA PHE A 188 -2.32 -6.97 -0.49
C PHE A 188 -1.47 -8.04 0.19
N GLY A 189 -1.68 -8.29 1.47
CA GLY A 189 -1.00 -9.41 2.10
C GLY A 189 -1.70 -10.00 3.31
N PRO A 190 -1.58 -11.33 3.50
CA PRO A 190 -1.83 -11.91 4.80
C PRO A 190 -0.82 -11.34 5.80
N GLY A 191 -1.31 -10.88 6.94
CA GLY A 191 -0.51 -10.27 8.00
C GLY A 191 -0.55 -11.05 9.29
N GLY A 192 0.11 -10.51 10.28
CA GLY A 192 0.13 -11.08 11.63
C GLY A 192 1.51 -11.46 12.09
N GLY A 193 1.64 -12.58 12.83
CA GLY A 193 2.91 -13.07 13.35
C GLY A 193 3.81 -13.65 12.23
N GLU A 194 3.93 -14.98 12.18
CA GLU A 194 4.57 -15.66 11.06
C GLU A 194 3.47 -16.32 10.20
N ILE A 195 3.33 -15.87 8.97
CA ILE A 195 2.21 -16.28 8.11
C ILE A 195 2.20 -17.77 7.78
N PHE A 196 3.37 -18.40 7.69
CA PHE A 196 3.50 -19.85 7.43
C PHE A 196 3.11 -20.73 8.62
N LEU A 197 2.78 -20.15 9.76
CA LEU A 197 2.11 -20.83 10.88
C LEU A 197 0.58 -20.91 10.69
N TYR A 198 0.01 -20.14 9.76
CA TYR A 198 -1.43 -20.18 9.53
C TYR A 198 -1.82 -21.45 8.77
N PRO A 199 -2.65 -22.34 9.37
CA PRO A 199 -2.89 -23.68 8.81
C PRO A 199 -3.65 -23.66 7.48
N ASP A 200 -4.52 -22.65 7.27
CA ASP A 200 -5.35 -22.51 6.08
C ASP A 200 -4.82 -21.48 5.07
N LEU A 201 -3.50 -21.18 5.10
CA LEU A 201 -2.90 -20.16 4.23
C LEU A 201 -3.10 -20.47 2.75
N ASP A 202 -2.96 -21.74 2.36
CA ASP A 202 -3.20 -22.19 0.99
C ASP A 202 -4.65 -21.92 0.53
N GLN A 203 -5.62 -22.24 1.37
CA GLN A 203 -7.04 -22.05 1.08
C GLN A 203 -7.39 -20.55 1.04
N PHE A 204 -6.81 -19.75 1.92
CA PHE A 204 -7.01 -18.30 1.94
C PHE A 204 -6.46 -17.65 0.67
N LEU A 205 -5.20 -17.92 0.32
CA LEU A 205 -4.57 -17.37 -0.88
C LEU A 205 -5.30 -17.80 -2.15
N GLU A 206 -5.67 -19.08 -2.27
CA GLU A 206 -6.46 -19.58 -3.42
C GLU A 206 -7.80 -18.86 -3.54
N TYR A 207 -8.48 -18.66 -2.40
CA TYR A 207 -9.78 -17.97 -2.39
C TYR A 207 -9.67 -16.52 -2.87
N VAL A 208 -8.69 -15.79 -2.35
CA VAL A 208 -8.46 -14.39 -2.71
C VAL A 208 -8.06 -14.26 -4.17
N LEU A 209 -7.06 -15.02 -4.60
CA LEU A 209 -6.46 -14.84 -5.93
C LEU A 209 -7.35 -15.35 -7.06
N SER A 210 -8.14 -16.40 -6.83
CA SER A 210 -9.10 -16.87 -7.84
C SER A 210 -10.24 -15.87 -8.10
N ARG A 211 -10.58 -15.01 -7.14
CA ARG A 211 -11.70 -14.06 -7.23
C ARG A 211 -11.25 -12.62 -7.51
N PHE A 212 -10.21 -12.17 -6.81
CA PHE A 212 -9.86 -10.75 -6.71
C PHE A 212 -8.48 -10.40 -7.33
N SER A 213 -7.82 -11.32 -8.03
CA SER A 213 -6.49 -11.06 -8.61
C SER A 213 -6.45 -9.83 -9.52
N LYS A 214 -7.55 -9.48 -10.20
CA LYS A 214 -7.65 -8.28 -11.02
C LYS A 214 -7.77 -6.97 -10.23
N GLN A 215 -8.09 -7.06 -8.94
CA GLN A 215 -8.20 -5.94 -8.01
C GLN A 215 -6.95 -5.82 -7.11
N ILE A 216 -5.93 -6.67 -7.31
CA ILE A 216 -4.70 -6.71 -6.53
C ILE A 216 -3.51 -6.49 -7.45
N GLY A 217 -2.68 -5.49 -7.12
CA GLY A 217 -1.47 -5.21 -7.86
C GLY A 217 -0.34 -6.18 -7.56
N GLU A 218 -0.06 -6.39 -6.28
CA GLU A 218 0.99 -7.31 -5.81
C GLU A 218 0.59 -7.95 -4.48
N VAL A 219 0.85 -9.26 -4.36
CA VAL A 219 0.65 -9.96 -3.09
C VAL A 219 1.95 -9.97 -2.29
N LEU A 220 1.91 -9.45 -1.07
CA LEU A 220 3.05 -9.40 -0.16
C LEU A 220 3.02 -10.61 0.79
N LEU A 221 3.82 -11.62 0.52
CA LEU A 221 4.08 -12.72 1.43
C LEU A 221 5.32 -12.40 2.27
N ILE A 222 5.15 -11.82 3.44
CA ILE A 222 6.25 -11.42 4.32
C ILE A 222 6.48 -12.49 5.38
N SER A 223 7.70 -13.02 5.46
CA SER A 223 8.08 -14.07 6.42
C SER A 223 9.39 -13.73 7.12
N ASN A 224 9.51 -14.16 8.36
CA ASN A 224 10.78 -14.16 9.09
C ASN A 224 11.68 -15.37 8.75
N ALA A 225 11.27 -16.22 7.80
CA ALA A 225 11.95 -17.39 7.29
C ALA A 225 12.35 -18.44 8.35
N THR A 226 11.64 -18.50 9.47
CA THR A 226 11.90 -19.49 10.52
C THR A 226 10.98 -20.72 10.44
N VAL A 227 9.94 -20.65 9.59
CA VAL A 227 8.96 -21.71 9.33
C VAL A 227 8.91 -21.97 7.85
N LEU A 228 9.07 -23.22 7.45
CA LEU A 228 8.98 -23.61 6.05
C LEU A 228 7.50 -23.67 5.60
N PRO A 229 7.16 -23.10 4.44
CA PRO A 229 5.85 -23.30 3.85
C PRO A 229 5.62 -24.77 3.52
N ASN A 230 4.43 -25.27 3.78
CA ASN A 230 4.05 -26.64 3.43
C ASN A 230 3.83 -26.79 1.90
N GLU A 231 3.76 -28.03 1.41
CA GLU A 231 3.58 -28.32 -0.02
C GLU A 231 2.33 -27.70 -0.65
N LYS A 232 1.24 -27.55 0.12
CA LYS A 232 0.02 -26.94 -0.40
C LYS A 232 0.23 -25.45 -0.65
N VAL A 233 0.86 -24.77 0.29
CA VAL A 233 1.23 -23.34 0.16
C VAL A 233 2.22 -23.14 -0.99
N LEU A 234 3.25 -24.01 -1.12
CA LEU A 234 4.20 -23.94 -2.23
C LEU A 234 3.51 -24.06 -3.60
N ARG A 235 2.51 -24.95 -3.73
CA ARG A 235 1.71 -25.05 -4.96
C ARG A 235 0.97 -23.76 -5.30
N ILE A 236 0.39 -23.10 -4.32
CA ILE A 236 -0.31 -21.83 -4.53
C ILE A 236 0.67 -20.71 -4.93
N ILE A 237 1.81 -20.62 -4.25
CA ILE A 237 2.86 -19.66 -4.59
C ILE A 237 3.30 -19.82 -6.05
N LYS A 238 3.55 -21.06 -6.49
CA LYS A 238 3.91 -21.37 -7.90
C LYS A 238 2.77 -21.05 -8.87
N LYS A 239 1.55 -21.48 -8.55
CA LYS A 239 0.35 -21.29 -9.40
C LYS A 239 0.13 -19.82 -9.76
N TYR A 240 0.32 -18.93 -8.80
CA TYR A 240 0.07 -17.50 -8.96
C TYR A 240 1.36 -16.67 -9.12
N ASN A 241 2.51 -17.32 -9.25
CA ASN A 241 3.84 -16.70 -9.40
C ASN A 241 4.10 -15.65 -8.30
N LEU A 242 3.83 -15.99 -7.05
CA LEU A 242 3.99 -15.08 -5.92
C LEU A 242 5.46 -14.97 -5.50
N THR A 243 5.84 -13.79 -5.05
CA THR A 243 7.18 -13.53 -4.49
C THR A 243 7.12 -13.53 -2.97
N ILE A 244 8.06 -14.23 -2.32
CA ILE A 244 8.21 -14.16 -0.86
C ILE A 244 9.20 -13.06 -0.51
N ARG A 245 8.83 -12.18 0.43
CA ARG A 245 9.73 -11.20 1.02
C ARG A 245 10.22 -11.70 2.37
N ILE A 246 11.50 -12.00 2.46
CA ILE A 246 12.16 -12.48 3.67
C ILE A 246 12.68 -11.27 4.45
N SER A 247 12.23 -11.12 5.71
CA SER A 247 12.80 -10.16 6.64
C SER A 247 14.11 -10.73 7.19
N ASN A 248 15.23 -10.05 6.94
CA ASN A 248 16.54 -10.51 7.42
C ASN A 248 16.73 -10.15 8.88
N TYR A 249 16.95 -11.16 9.71
CA TYR A 249 17.17 -11.08 11.14
C TYR A 249 18.47 -11.79 11.55
N ASP A 250 19.57 -11.53 10.82
CA ASP A 250 20.87 -12.19 11.00
C ASP A 250 21.50 -11.96 12.41
N ASN A 251 21.03 -10.95 13.13
CA ASN A 251 21.36 -10.69 14.53
C ASN A 251 20.62 -11.61 15.53
N VAL A 252 19.59 -12.35 15.10
CA VAL A 252 18.86 -13.27 15.96
C VAL A 252 19.55 -14.62 15.99
N LYS A 253 19.91 -15.12 17.20
CA LYS A 253 20.61 -16.38 17.37
C LYS A 253 19.86 -17.55 16.72
N GLY A 254 20.57 -18.31 15.85
CA GLY A 254 20.04 -19.48 15.15
C GLY A 254 19.11 -19.17 13.99
N TRP A 255 18.89 -17.91 13.68
CA TRP A 255 18.04 -17.53 12.53
C TRP A 255 18.67 -17.93 11.19
N LEU A 256 19.96 -17.72 11.02
CA LEU A 256 20.67 -17.97 9.77
C LEU A 256 20.53 -19.42 9.29
N GLU A 257 20.59 -20.39 10.20
CA GLU A 257 20.38 -21.81 9.86
C GLU A 257 18.97 -22.07 9.31
N LYS A 258 17.96 -21.51 9.96
CA LYS A 258 16.55 -21.65 9.52
C LYS A 258 16.32 -20.96 8.18
N ARG A 259 16.85 -19.74 8.05
CA ARG A 259 16.80 -18.96 6.80
C ARG A 259 17.44 -19.72 5.64
N ASN A 260 18.61 -20.36 5.83
CA ASN A 260 19.27 -21.12 4.79
C ASN A 260 18.42 -22.32 4.32
N LYS A 261 17.79 -23.04 5.24
CA LYS A 261 16.84 -24.11 4.90
C LYS A 261 15.63 -23.57 4.12
N PHE A 262 15.13 -22.40 4.51
CA PHE A 262 14.02 -21.74 3.82
C PHE A 262 14.39 -21.32 2.39
N VAL A 263 15.56 -20.73 2.22
CA VAL A 263 16.07 -20.31 0.91
C VAL A 263 16.30 -21.51 0.01
N SER A 264 16.97 -22.58 0.50
CA SER A 264 17.15 -23.83 -0.26
C SER A 264 15.80 -24.38 -0.73
N LEU A 265 14.79 -24.40 0.13
CA LEU A 265 13.44 -24.84 -0.26
C LEU A 265 12.85 -23.97 -1.39
N CYS A 266 13.04 -22.66 -1.34
CA CYS A 266 12.58 -21.76 -2.39
C CYS A 266 13.30 -22.04 -3.72
N GLU A 267 14.63 -22.17 -3.69
CA GLU A 267 15.47 -22.45 -4.86
C GLU A 267 15.11 -23.80 -5.49
N GLU A 268 15.02 -24.87 -4.71
CA GLU A 268 14.61 -26.21 -5.16
C GLU A 268 13.22 -26.22 -5.81
N ASN A 269 12.36 -25.32 -5.39
CA ASN A 269 11.00 -25.20 -5.90
C ASN A 269 10.83 -24.12 -6.98
N GLY A 270 11.89 -23.39 -7.37
CA GLY A 270 11.83 -22.31 -8.35
C GLY A 270 10.96 -21.12 -7.88
N ILE A 271 10.87 -20.88 -6.58
CA ILE A 271 10.09 -19.79 -5.99
C ILE A 271 10.96 -18.55 -5.90
N VAL A 272 10.44 -17.43 -6.42
CA VAL A 272 11.11 -16.14 -6.33
C VAL A 272 11.00 -15.60 -4.91
N PHE A 273 12.13 -15.18 -4.36
CA PHE A 273 12.15 -14.48 -3.08
C PHE A 273 13.04 -13.23 -3.15
N ARG A 274 12.79 -12.30 -2.25
CA ARG A 274 13.60 -11.10 -2.05
C ARG A 274 13.90 -10.99 -0.56
N GLU A 275 15.15 -10.83 -0.21
CA GLU A 275 15.56 -10.61 1.17
C GLU A 275 15.72 -9.12 1.44
N GLN A 276 15.06 -8.64 2.50
CA GLN A 276 15.14 -7.26 2.94
C GLN A 276 15.88 -7.20 4.27
N LYS A 277 17.03 -6.55 4.25
CA LYS A 277 17.81 -6.25 5.45
C LYS A 277 17.60 -4.80 5.83
N GLU A 278 17.05 -4.61 7.03
CA GLU A 278 16.94 -3.29 7.64
C GLU A 278 18.17 -3.04 8.53
N GLU A 279 18.71 -1.83 8.50
CA GLU A 279 19.81 -1.43 9.39
C GLU A 279 19.32 -1.16 10.80
N TYR A 280 18.10 -0.68 10.94
CA TYR A 280 17.45 -0.35 12.21
C TYR A 280 15.94 -0.43 12.06
N TRP A 281 15.25 -0.59 13.17
CA TRP A 281 13.82 -0.37 13.27
C TRP A 281 13.51 1.02 13.84
N LEU A 282 12.28 1.48 13.65
CA LEU A 282 11.76 2.67 14.31
C LEU A 282 11.12 2.28 15.65
N ASP A 283 11.48 2.99 16.73
CA ASP A 283 10.76 2.87 17.99
C ASP A 283 9.36 3.45 17.84
N MET A 284 8.36 2.60 17.73
CA MET A 284 6.96 3.01 17.58
C MET A 284 6.34 3.58 18.86
N GLY A 285 7.10 3.66 19.94
CA GLY A 285 6.65 4.31 21.18
C GLY A 285 5.88 3.41 22.15
N TRP A 286 6.08 2.09 22.06
CA TRP A 286 5.38 1.13 22.95
C TRP A 286 5.48 1.46 24.43
N ASN A 287 6.61 1.98 24.89
CA ASN A 287 6.90 2.38 26.25
C ASN A 287 6.96 3.91 26.43
N SER A 288 6.52 4.67 25.42
CA SER A 288 6.55 6.13 25.48
C SER A 288 5.52 6.68 26.47
N GLU A 289 5.84 7.81 27.08
CA GLU A 289 4.90 8.58 27.88
C GLU A 289 3.72 9.07 27.04
N LYS A 290 2.58 9.27 27.72
CA LYS A 290 1.38 9.77 27.08
C LYS A 290 1.57 11.23 26.64
N LYS A 291 1.47 11.49 25.34
CA LYS A 291 1.53 12.82 24.72
C LYS A 291 0.23 13.60 24.96
N ASN A 292 0.30 14.93 24.91
CA ASN A 292 -0.89 15.75 24.85
C ASN A 292 -1.57 15.63 23.48
N VAL A 293 -2.85 15.99 23.41
CA VAL A 293 -3.70 15.88 22.22
C VAL A 293 -3.14 16.69 21.04
N LYS A 294 -2.62 17.91 21.28
CA LYS A 294 -2.06 18.77 20.23
C LYS A 294 -0.87 18.11 19.55
N LEU A 295 0.01 17.49 20.33
CA LEU A 295 1.18 16.79 19.77
C LEU A 295 0.76 15.51 19.04
N ALA A 296 -0.22 14.77 19.53
CA ALA A 296 -0.76 13.59 18.85
C ALA A 296 -1.37 13.95 17.48
N TYR A 297 -2.11 15.06 17.42
CA TYR A 297 -2.68 15.59 16.19
C TYR A 297 -1.58 15.96 15.17
N GLN A 298 -0.58 16.76 15.57
CA GLN A 298 0.53 17.16 14.72
C GLN A 298 1.32 15.94 14.18
N LEU A 299 1.52 14.94 15.04
CA LEU A 299 2.22 13.72 14.69
C LEU A 299 1.43 12.91 13.66
N PHE A 300 0.12 12.81 13.82
CA PHE A 300 -0.74 12.10 12.86
C PHE A 300 -0.73 12.75 11.48
N GLU A 301 -0.80 14.07 11.40
CA GLU A 301 -0.82 14.81 10.13
C GLU A 301 0.45 14.64 9.29
N GLN A 302 1.58 14.32 9.93
CA GLN A 302 2.87 14.15 9.27
C GLN A 302 3.30 12.69 9.16
N CYS A 303 2.50 11.75 9.68
CA CYS A 303 2.85 10.34 9.73
C CYS A 303 2.54 9.65 8.39
N GLU A 304 3.56 9.04 7.79
CA GLU A 304 3.44 8.34 6.50
C GLU A 304 3.21 6.82 6.67
N MET A 305 2.28 6.40 7.54
CA MET A 305 1.93 4.99 7.69
C MET A 305 1.04 4.53 6.51
N PRO A 306 1.55 3.70 5.60
CA PRO A 306 0.82 3.35 4.38
C PRO A 306 -0.17 2.19 4.57
N CYS A 307 0.06 1.35 5.59
CA CYS A 307 -0.62 0.06 5.72
C CYS A 307 -1.93 0.18 6.50
N ARG A 308 -3.01 -0.17 5.85
CA ARG A 308 -4.35 -0.37 6.44
C ARG A 308 -4.48 -1.80 6.93
N GLU A 309 -5.30 -1.99 7.95
CA GLU A 309 -5.71 -3.30 8.44
C GLU A 309 -7.22 -3.43 8.29
N PHE A 310 -7.70 -4.61 7.87
CA PHE A 310 -9.14 -4.87 7.79
C PHE A 310 -9.50 -6.10 8.61
N SER A 311 -10.47 -5.98 9.50
CA SER A 311 -10.90 -7.06 10.38
C SER A 311 -12.35 -6.86 10.83
N ASN A 312 -13.16 -7.90 10.77
CA ASN A 312 -14.56 -7.89 11.19
C ASN A 312 -15.41 -6.78 10.54
N GLY A 313 -15.16 -6.50 9.26
CA GLY A 313 -15.86 -5.46 8.51
C GLY A 313 -15.41 -4.03 8.79
N ILE A 314 -14.37 -3.85 9.60
CA ILE A 314 -13.82 -2.54 9.97
C ILE A 314 -12.45 -2.34 9.32
N GLU A 315 -12.27 -1.22 8.60
CA GLU A 315 -10.96 -0.77 8.16
C GLU A 315 -10.33 0.10 9.26
N TYR A 316 -9.10 -0.23 9.63
CA TYR A 316 -8.28 0.53 10.56
C TYR A 316 -7.22 1.29 9.78
N TYR A 317 -7.18 2.61 9.96
CA TYR A 317 -6.24 3.49 9.24
C TYR A 317 -4.77 3.12 9.47
N CYS A 318 -4.44 2.64 10.66
CA CYS A 318 -3.08 2.33 11.07
C CYS A 318 -2.99 0.91 11.63
N LEU A 319 -2.25 0.05 10.93
CA LEU A 319 -1.93 -1.30 11.37
C LEU A 319 -1.36 -1.34 12.81
N HIS A 320 -0.36 -0.49 13.10
CA HIS A 320 0.24 -0.39 14.42
C HIS A 320 -0.80 0.00 15.50
N GLY A 321 -1.68 0.97 15.18
CA GLY A 321 -2.73 1.41 16.10
C GLY A 321 -3.71 0.31 16.46
N HIS A 322 -4.17 -0.46 15.48
CA HIS A 322 -5.06 -1.59 15.71
C HIS A 322 -4.42 -2.67 16.59
N PHE A 323 -3.19 -3.06 16.30
CA PHE A 323 -2.49 -4.06 17.12
C PHE A 323 -2.10 -3.52 18.50
N ALA A 324 -1.90 -2.22 18.67
CA ALA A 324 -1.73 -1.59 19.97
C ALA A 324 -2.97 -1.71 20.85
N GLU A 325 -4.16 -1.63 20.27
CA GLU A 325 -5.41 -1.88 20.96
C GLU A 325 -5.44 -3.30 21.54
N MET A 326 -5.19 -4.30 20.69
CA MET A 326 -5.20 -5.71 21.09
C MET A 326 -4.16 -6.03 22.17
N ALA A 327 -2.97 -5.44 22.11
CA ALA A 327 -1.86 -5.74 23.01
C ALA A 327 -1.89 -4.93 24.32
N LYS A 328 -2.28 -3.66 24.27
CA LYS A 328 -2.19 -2.71 25.38
C LYS A 328 -3.53 -2.16 25.85
N GLY A 329 -4.63 -2.53 25.17
CA GLY A 329 -5.98 -2.05 25.50
C GLY A 329 -6.17 -0.55 25.23
N ILE A 330 -5.44 -0.01 24.24
CA ILE A 330 -5.65 1.36 23.76
C ILE A 330 -6.78 1.28 22.73
N HIS A 331 -8.01 1.44 23.19
CA HIS A 331 -9.18 1.30 22.30
C HIS A 331 -9.17 2.34 21.17
N GLU A 332 -9.28 1.84 19.92
CA GLU A 332 -9.37 2.67 18.73
C GLU A 332 -10.82 2.73 18.25
N ASP A 333 -11.45 3.90 18.39
CA ASP A 333 -12.85 4.15 18.08
C ASP A 333 -13.06 4.82 16.71
N GLN A 334 -12.02 4.89 15.89
CA GLN A 334 -12.03 5.58 14.61
C GLN A 334 -11.85 4.65 13.40
N GLY A 335 -12.14 3.38 13.56
CA GLY A 335 -12.24 2.45 12.44
C GLY A 335 -13.42 2.82 11.52
N LEU A 336 -13.24 2.58 10.22
CA LEU A 336 -14.29 2.79 9.22
C LEU A 336 -15.08 1.49 9.01
N ASP A 337 -16.36 1.53 9.36
CA ASP A 337 -17.26 0.38 9.27
C ASP A 337 -17.81 0.20 7.84
N PHE A 338 -17.34 -0.82 7.15
CA PHE A 338 -17.75 -1.15 5.78
C PHE A 338 -19.11 -1.85 5.71
N THR A 339 -19.67 -2.28 6.84
CA THR A 339 -21.01 -2.90 6.85
C THR A 339 -22.11 -1.86 6.69
N LYS A 340 -21.81 -0.59 6.91
CA LYS A 340 -22.74 0.52 6.83
C LYS A 340 -22.96 0.98 5.39
N GLU A 341 -24.21 1.31 5.06
CA GLU A 341 -24.58 1.85 3.74
C GLU A 341 -23.96 3.22 3.48
N GLU A 342 -23.90 4.08 4.48
CA GLU A 342 -23.29 5.41 4.40
C GLU A 342 -21.78 5.40 4.16
N THR A 343 -21.10 4.25 4.31
CA THR A 343 -19.69 4.08 3.95
C THR A 343 -19.56 3.93 2.43
N ASP A 344 -19.73 5.04 1.74
CA ASP A 344 -19.60 5.15 0.28
C ASP A 344 -18.14 5.42 -0.15
N LYS A 345 -17.91 5.54 -1.45
CA LYS A 345 -16.57 5.74 -2.01
C LYS A 345 -15.91 7.06 -1.61
N ARG A 346 -16.66 8.13 -1.39
CA ARG A 346 -16.11 9.41 -0.94
C ARG A 346 -15.66 9.33 0.52
N ILE A 347 -16.45 8.69 1.36
CA ILE A 347 -16.12 8.43 2.76
C ILE A 347 -14.86 7.54 2.85
N ILE A 348 -14.77 6.47 2.04
CA ILE A 348 -13.60 5.59 2.00
C ILE A 348 -12.36 6.37 1.53
N LEU A 349 -12.48 7.18 0.47
CA LEU A 349 -11.41 8.06 0.00
C LEU A 349 -10.89 8.95 1.14
N GLU A 350 -11.78 9.71 1.76
CA GLU A 350 -11.43 10.68 2.79
C GLU A 350 -10.77 10.01 3.99
N TYR A 351 -11.31 8.86 4.43
CA TYR A 351 -10.70 8.07 5.49
C TYR A 351 -9.28 7.64 5.13
N ASN A 352 -9.07 7.08 3.94
CA ASN A 352 -7.76 6.65 3.48
C ASN A 352 -6.78 7.83 3.25
N MET A 353 -7.31 9.03 3.03
CA MET A 353 -6.53 10.28 2.97
C MET A 353 -6.30 10.91 4.36
N GLY A 354 -6.65 10.21 5.45
CA GLY A 354 -6.35 10.62 6.81
C GLY A 354 -7.39 11.57 7.45
N TYR A 355 -8.61 11.61 6.94
CA TYR A 355 -9.69 12.33 7.61
C TYR A 355 -10.34 11.44 8.68
N LEU A 356 -10.33 11.89 9.92
CA LEU A 356 -10.87 11.20 11.08
C LEU A 356 -11.74 12.15 11.94
N LYS A 357 -12.72 11.61 12.66
CA LYS A 357 -13.59 12.42 13.52
C LYS A 357 -12.81 13.28 14.52
N LYS A 358 -11.77 12.72 15.14
CA LYS A 358 -10.88 13.41 16.10
C LYS A 358 -9.66 14.05 15.43
N GLY A 359 -9.39 13.75 14.14
CA GLY A 359 -8.21 14.20 13.42
C GLY A 359 -6.91 13.46 13.77
N PHE A 360 -6.97 12.44 14.63
CA PHE A 360 -5.86 11.56 15.01
C PHE A 360 -6.40 10.26 15.62
N LEU A 361 -5.58 9.20 15.66
CA LEU A 361 -5.93 7.93 16.29
C LEU A 361 -5.62 7.97 17.80
N ASN A 362 -6.40 7.26 18.61
CA ASN A 362 -6.15 7.16 20.06
C ASN A 362 -4.75 6.61 20.38
N SER A 363 -4.25 5.70 19.54
CA SER A 363 -2.88 5.17 19.64
C SER A 363 -1.79 6.22 19.43
N CYS A 364 -2.04 7.29 18.67
CA CYS A 364 -1.08 8.38 18.43
C CYS A 364 -0.62 9.07 19.72
N ILE A 365 -1.45 9.04 20.78
CA ILE A 365 -1.09 9.61 22.09
C ILE A 365 0.17 8.95 22.67
N ARG A 366 0.46 7.70 22.33
CA ARG A 366 1.67 6.99 22.78
C ARG A 366 2.66 6.70 21.66
N CYS A 367 2.21 6.72 20.41
CA CYS A 367 3.04 6.42 19.25
C CYS A 367 4.10 7.52 18.99
N ASN A 368 5.28 7.14 18.52
CA ASN A 368 6.30 8.08 18.06
C ASN A 368 6.14 8.45 16.57
N GLY A 369 5.12 7.89 15.90
CA GLY A 369 4.91 8.03 14.46
C GLY A 369 5.71 7.00 13.64
N TYR A 370 5.59 7.12 12.34
CA TYR A 370 6.29 6.29 11.35
C TYR A 370 7.23 7.19 10.53
N PHE A 371 7.56 6.81 9.30
CA PHE A 371 8.37 7.66 8.43
C PHE A 371 7.79 9.08 8.33
N GLY A 372 8.65 10.04 8.07
CA GLY A 372 8.33 11.47 8.04
C GLY A 372 8.48 12.17 9.38
N VAL A 373 8.17 11.51 10.50
CA VAL A 373 8.21 12.14 11.84
C VAL A 373 9.03 11.39 12.88
N ASN A 374 9.23 10.09 12.71
CA ASN A 374 9.95 9.26 13.68
C ASN A 374 11.42 9.07 13.27
N ASN A 375 12.33 9.54 14.11
CA ASN A 375 13.77 9.38 13.93
C ASN A 375 14.43 8.51 15.03
N LYS A 376 13.63 7.91 15.91
CA LYS A 376 14.13 7.05 16.99
C LYS A 376 14.45 5.67 16.45
N ARG A 377 15.74 5.37 16.33
CA ARG A 377 16.26 4.10 15.81
C ARG A 377 16.51 3.12 16.93
N ILE A 378 16.13 1.87 16.71
CA ILE A 378 16.32 0.76 17.63
C ILE A 378 16.89 -0.45 16.88
N PRO A 379 17.51 -1.42 17.59
CA PRO A 379 17.99 -2.65 16.96
C PRO A 379 16.87 -3.45 16.28
N VAL A 380 17.20 -4.02 15.12
CA VAL A 380 16.28 -4.91 14.40
C VAL A 380 16.04 -6.19 15.19
N ALA A 381 14.77 -6.56 15.35
CA ALA A 381 14.34 -7.86 15.90
C ALA A 381 15.01 -8.26 17.23
N GLU A 382 15.34 -7.29 18.12
CA GLU A 382 15.80 -7.61 19.48
C GLU A 382 14.78 -8.51 20.17
N GLN A 383 15.23 -9.67 20.69
CA GLN A 383 14.34 -10.64 21.31
C GLN A 383 14.12 -10.32 22.79
N LEU A 384 12.91 -10.63 23.30
CA LEU A 384 12.57 -10.58 24.74
C LEU A 384 13.35 -11.60 25.52
#